data_ea90a3dfdd69fc5de3d8e666bb859c3a
#
_entry.id   ea90a3dfdd69fc5de3d8e666bb859c3a
#
_cell.length_a   1.000
_cell.length_b   1.000
_cell.length_c   1.000
_cell.angle_alpha   90.00
_cell.angle_beta   90.00
_cell.angle_gamma   90.00
#
_symmetry.space_group_name_H-M   'P 1'
#
loop_
_entity.id
_entity.type
_entity.pdbx_description
1 polymer ?
#
loop_
_entity_poly.entity_id
_entity_poly.type
_entity_poly.pdbx_seq_one_letter_code
_entity_poly.pdbx_strand_id
1 'polypeptide(L)'
;MEKAIRLQCFQNLVNYRKPSSFIIKEPFPLPPYSTVLGMIHAACGYTEFHPMKLCIQGTNCGTVSELYTRYSFSSGAKFEEGRHQICIEDDEKYGIFRGIANVELICENRMVIHIVPDEEDFDTVYQSLKNPPQYLALGRYEDLLDIERVDIVRIHPENEVDLKRDMYIPVENEWEKDEEKIKIKNPRMTIYNLTKEYEITK
;
A
#
# COMPACT_ATOMS: atom_id res chain seq x y z
N MET A 1 -16.02 23.52 -5.02
CA MET A 1 -16.19 22.19 -4.40
C MET A 1 -15.61 21.17 -5.35
N GLU A 2 -14.57 20.49 -4.90
CA GLU A 2 -13.87 19.45 -5.68
C GLU A 2 -14.58 18.10 -5.48
N LYS A 3 -14.66 17.28 -6.52
CA LYS A 3 -15.17 15.90 -6.39
C LYS A 3 -14.02 14.96 -6.02
N ALA A 4 -14.31 13.98 -5.18
CA ALA A 4 -13.38 12.90 -4.86
C ALA A 4 -14.10 11.55 -4.92
N ILE A 5 -13.35 10.51 -5.21
CA ILE A 5 -13.80 9.12 -5.08
C ILE A 5 -13.42 8.70 -3.66
N ARG A 6 -14.40 8.21 -2.89
CA ARG A 6 -14.19 7.64 -1.57
C ARG A 6 -14.25 6.13 -1.66
N LEU A 7 -13.13 5.48 -1.38
CA LEU A 7 -13.00 4.03 -1.27
C LEU A 7 -12.98 3.64 0.20
N GLN A 8 -13.95 2.84 0.64
CA GLN A 8 -13.96 2.19 1.95
C GLN A 8 -13.58 0.73 1.74
N CYS A 9 -12.55 0.28 2.45
CA CYS A 9 -12.01 -1.05 2.25
C CYS A 9 -11.44 -1.64 3.54
N PHE A 10 -11.27 -2.96 3.52
CA PHE A 10 -10.82 -3.75 4.64
C PHE A 10 -9.79 -4.79 4.21
N GLN A 11 -8.83 -5.06 5.10
CA GLN A 11 -7.89 -6.18 4.97
C GLN A 11 -7.72 -6.84 6.34
N ASN A 12 -7.88 -8.14 6.38
CA ASN A 12 -7.80 -8.88 7.65
C ASN A 12 -6.37 -8.91 8.19
N LEU A 13 -5.42 -9.34 7.35
CA LEU A 13 -3.99 -9.40 7.66
C LEU A 13 -3.21 -8.85 6.47
N VAL A 14 -2.36 -7.84 6.69
CA VAL A 14 -1.63 -7.18 5.58
C VAL A 14 -0.24 -6.72 6.01
N ASN A 15 0.68 -6.67 5.04
CA ASN A 15 2.02 -6.13 5.24
C ASN A 15 2.36 -5.05 4.20
N TYR A 16 2.44 -3.80 4.64
CA TYR A 16 3.00 -2.68 3.86
C TYR A 16 4.47 -2.51 4.23
N ARG A 17 5.30 -3.41 3.73
CA ARG A 17 6.67 -3.58 4.17
C ARG A 17 7.51 -2.30 4.10
N LYS A 18 8.16 -1.94 5.23
CA LYS A 18 9.20 -0.91 5.26
C LYS A 18 10.46 -1.39 4.53
N PRO A 19 11.03 -0.60 3.62
CA PRO A 19 12.22 -0.98 2.87
C PRO A 19 13.43 -1.32 3.76
N SER A 20 13.55 -0.67 4.92
CA SER A 20 14.63 -0.88 5.90
C SER A 20 14.48 -2.14 6.77
N SER A 21 13.30 -2.78 6.78
CA SER A 21 13.04 -3.95 7.63
C SER A 21 13.26 -5.25 6.86
N PHE A 22 14.48 -5.81 6.94
CA PHE A 22 14.86 -7.01 6.19
C PHE A 22 14.51 -8.31 6.92
N ILE A 23 14.62 -8.35 8.25
CA ILE A 23 14.51 -9.56 9.06
C ILE A 23 13.07 -9.84 9.43
N ILE A 24 12.41 -8.90 10.12
CA ILE A 24 11.06 -9.07 10.65
C ILE A 24 9.97 -8.55 9.70
N LYS A 25 10.37 -7.87 8.62
CA LYS A 25 9.45 -7.30 7.62
C LYS A 25 8.36 -6.44 8.24
N GLU A 26 8.79 -5.51 9.08
CA GLU A 26 7.91 -4.55 9.75
C GLU A 26 7.10 -3.73 8.74
N PRO A 27 5.78 -3.57 8.91
CA PRO A 27 4.95 -2.78 8.03
C PRO A 27 4.96 -1.29 8.39
N PHE A 28 4.63 -0.43 7.42
CA PHE A 28 4.07 0.89 7.70
C PHE A 28 2.66 0.73 8.29
N PRO A 29 2.18 1.67 9.12
CA PRO A 29 0.85 1.57 9.75
C PRO A 29 -0.31 1.69 8.75
N LEU A 30 -0.08 2.33 7.61
CA LEU A 30 -0.99 2.48 6.48
C LEU A 30 -0.21 2.25 5.18
N PRO A 31 -0.88 1.95 4.05
CA PRO A 31 -0.19 1.77 2.78
C PRO A 31 0.50 3.06 2.33
N PRO A 32 1.74 3.01 1.83
CA PRO A 32 2.38 4.14 1.16
C PRO A 32 1.57 4.64 -0.03
N TYR A 33 1.70 5.92 -0.37
CA TYR A 33 0.98 6.53 -1.50
C TYR A 33 1.23 5.78 -2.82
N SER A 34 2.49 5.42 -3.11
CA SER A 34 2.85 4.66 -4.31
C SER A 34 2.18 3.27 -4.38
N THR A 35 1.95 2.62 -3.24
CA THR A 35 1.27 1.32 -3.18
C THR A 35 -0.21 1.46 -3.55
N VAL A 36 -0.88 2.50 -3.04
CA VAL A 36 -2.27 2.80 -3.40
C VAL A 36 -2.39 3.21 -4.86
N LEU A 37 -1.51 4.09 -5.35
CA LEU A 37 -1.48 4.49 -6.77
C LEU A 37 -1.27 3.28 -7.68
N GLY A 38 -0.31 2.40 -7.35
CA GLY A 38 -0.05 1.20 -8.14
C GLY A 38 -1.25 0.26 -8.22
N MET A 39 -1.98 0.09 -7.11
CA MET A 39 -3.24 -0.67 -7.10
C MET A 39 -4.30 -0.04 -8.01
N ILE A 40 -4.50 1.29 -7.94
CA ILE A 40 -5.48 2.00 -8.77
C ILE A 40 -5.10 1.88 -10.25
N HIS A 41 -3.81 2.10 -10.58
CA HIS A 41 -3.33 1.99 -11.96
C HIS A 41 -3.52 0.56 -12.51
N ALA A 42 -3.25 -0.46 -11.70
CA ALA A 42 -3.50 -1.86 -12.09
C ALA A 42 -5.00 -2.12 -12.33
N ALA A 43 -5.89 -1.57 -11.49
CA ALA A 43 -7.33 -1.69 -11.66
C ALA A 43 -7.82 -1.00 -12.95
N CYS A 44 -7.23 0.14 -13.32
CA CYS A 44 -7.56 0.91 -14.51
C CYS A 44 -6.89 0.36 -15.79
N GLY A 45 -5.89 -0.53 -15.65
CA GLY A 45 -5.09 -1.01 -16.79
C GLY A 45 -4.14 0.05 -17.36
N TYR A 46 -3.74 1.04 -16.56
CA TYR A 46 -2.81 2.07 -16.99
C TYR A 46 -1.40 1.53 -17.21
N THR A 47 -0.79 1.94 -18.31
CA THR A 47 0.59 1.58 -18.69
C THR A 47 1.58 2.73 -18.46
N GLU A 48 1.07 3.91 -18.15
CA GLU A 48 1.81 5.13 -17.84
C GLU A 48 1.37 5.66 -16.48
N PHE A 49 2.15 6.57 -15.92
CA PHE A 49 1.83 7.17 -14.64
C PHE A 49 0.74 8.24 -14.79
N HIS A 50 -0.36 8.08 -14.06
CA HIS A 50 -1.46 9.02 -13.94
C HIS A 50 -1.46 9.65 -12.55
N PRO A 51 -1.19 10.96 -12.42
CA PRO A 51 -1.08 11.62 -11.12
C PRO A 51 -2.44 11.73 -10.43
N MET A 52 -2.46 11.52 -9.11
CA MET A 52 -3.67 11.63 -8.29
C MET A 52 -3.34 12.20 -6.93
N LYS A 53 -4.25 13.01 -6.38
CA LYS A 53 -4.16 13.40 -4.97
C LYS A 53 -4.81 12.30 -4.13
N LEU A 54 -4.14 11.90 -3.04
CA LEU A 54 -4.62 10.84 -2.14
C LEU A 54 -4.67 11.34 -0.70
N CYS A 55 -5.74 10.96 0.00
CA CYS A 55 -5.82 11.04 1.45
C CYS A 55 -6.12 9.64 1.99
N ILE A 56 -5.19 9.06 2.76
CA ILE A 56 -5.27 7.71 3.28
C ILE A 56 -5.49 7.78 4.77
N GLN A 57 -6.61 7.23 5.24
CA GLN A 57 -6.98 7.14 6.64
C GLN A 57 -7.30 5.71 7.00
N GLY A 58 -6.95 5.28 8.21
CA GLY A 58 -7.28 3.93 8.65
C GLY A 58 -7.22 3.73 10.15
N THR A 59 -7.73 2.60 10.58
CA THR A 59 -7.63 2.07 11.94
C THR A 59 -7.34 0.58 11.87
N ASN A 60 -6.56 0.08 12.80
CA ASN A 60 -6.25 -1.34 12.89
C ASN A 60 -6.21 -1.80 14.36
N CYS A 61 -6.17 -3.11 14.58
CA CYS A 61 -6.12 -3.73 15.91
C CYS A 61 -4.67 -4.01 16.39
N GLY A 62 -3.67 -3.47 15.70
CA GLY A 62 -2.26 -3.72 16.02
C GLY A 62 -1.60 -4.67 15.03
N THR A 63 -0.48 -5.26 15.43
CA THR A 63 0.31 -6.17 14.59
C THR A 63 0.47 -7.54 15.24
N VAL A 64 0.60 -8.57 14.41
CA VAL A 64 0.93 -9.94 14.81
C VAL A 64 2.16 -10.40 14.04
N SER A 65 3.05 -11.12 14.73
CA SER A 65 4.21 -11.74 14.09
C SER A 65 3.87 -13.16 13.64
N GLU A 66 4.13 -13.47 12.39
CA GLU A 66 3.87 -14.77 11.79
C GLU A 66 5.15 -15.37 11.21
N LEU A 67 5.24 -16.70 11.29
CA LEU A 67 6.32 -17.49 10.68
C LEU A 67 5.86 -18.04 9.34
N TYR A 68 6.70 -17.91 8.31
CA TYR A 68 6.43 -18.52 7.02
C TYR A 68 7.68 -19.18 6.44
N THR A 69 7.47 -20.16 5.57
CA THR A 69 8.55 -20.80 4.83
C THR A 69 8.98 -19.92 3.68
N ARG A 70 10.25 -19.53 3.68
CA ARG A 70 10.87 -18.77 2.60
C ARG A 70 11.67 -19.68 1.70
N TYR A 71 11.47 -19.55 0.40
CA TYR A 71 12.31 -20.15 -0.63
C TYR A 71 13.19 -19.07 -1.26
N SER A 72 14.48 -19.35 -1.39
CA SER A 72 15.42 -18.46 -2.07
C SER A 72 15.94 -19.14 -3.34
N PHE A 73 15.64 -18.50 -4.45
CA PHE A 73 16.07 -18.91 -5.78
C PHE A 73 17.26 -18.07 -6.20
N SER A 74 18.26 -18.73 -6.78
CA SER A 74 19.39 -18.04 -7.40
C SER A 74 19.52 -18.56 -8.82
N SER A 75 19.48 -17.68 -9.81
CA SER A 75 19.57 -18.07 -11.20
C SER A 75 20.87 -18.84 -11.46
N GLY A 76 20.75 -20.04 -12.06
CA GLY A 76 21.87 -20.90 -12.39
C GLY A 76 22.59 -21.57 -11.21
N ALA A 77 22.05 -21.50 -9.99
CA ALA A 77 22.65 -22.19 -8.84
C ALA A 77 22.50 -23.70 -8.98
N LYS A 78 23.61 -24.41 -9.26
CA LYS A 78 23.66 -25.87 -9.31
C LYS A 78 23.41 -26.45 -7.92
N PHE A 79 22.73 -27.59 -7.88
CA PHE A 79 22.49 -28.29 -6.62
C PHE A 79 23.80 -28.83 -6.03
N GLU A 80 23.99 -28.54 -4.75
CA GLU A 80 25.08 -29.08 -3.92
C GLU A 80 24.46 -29.78 -2.72
N GLU A 81 24.77 -31.07 -2.55
CA GLU A 81 24.31 -31.85 -1.42
C GLU A 81 24.89 -31.30 -0.10
N GLY A 82 24.06 -31.22 0.93
CA GLY A 82 24.42 -30.61 2.23
C GLY A 82 24.35 -29.09 2.30
N ARG A 83 24.26 -28.40 1.14
CA ARG A 83 24.10 -26.94 1.07
C ARG A 83 22.66 -26.52 0.77
N HIS A 84 22.01 -27.18 -0.18
CA HIS A 84 20.65 -26.86 -0.60
C HIS A 84 19.65 -27.84 0.03
N GLN A 85 18.52 -27.31 0.49
CA GLN A 85 17.46 -28.12 1.10
C GLN A 85 16.52 -28.74 0.08
N ILE A 86 16.47 -28.19 -1.13
CA ILE A 86 15.62 -28.68 -2.21
C ILE A 86 16.43 -28.76 -3.49
N CYS A 87 16.24 -29.88 -4.22
CA CYS A 87 16.74 -30.07 -5.57
C CYS A 87 15.56 -30.03 -6.54
N ILE A 88 15.66 -29.20 -7.57
CA ILE A 88 14.78 -29.25 -8.73
C ILE A 88 15.56 -29.88 -9.86
N GLU A 89 15.03 -30.95 -10.45
CA GLU A 89 15.57 -31.61 -11.62
C GLU A 89 14.78 -31.19 -12.86
N ASP A 90 15.51 -30.65 -13.83
CA ASP A 90 15.06 -30.37 -15.18
C ASP A 90 16.15 -30.90 -16.10
N ASP A 91 16.65 -30.13 -17.05
CA ASP A 91 17.86 -30.53 -17.83
C ASP A 91 19.12 -30.61 -16.96
N GLU A 92 19.16 -29.79 -15.89
CA GLU A 92 20.20 -29.81 -14.85
C GLU A 92 19.56 -29.82 -13.45
N LYS A 93 20.41 -30.12 -12.43
CA LYS A 93 19.99 -30.06 -11.02
C LYS A 93 20.22 -28.68 -10.45
N TYR A 94 19.14 -28.01 -10.04
CA TYR A 94 19.17 -26.68 -9.42
C TYR A 94 18.89 -26.75 -7.93
N GLY A 95 19.66 -25.98 -7.16
CA GLY A 95 19.55 -25.94 -5.72
C GLY A 95 18.73 -24.75 -5.23
N ILE A 96 17.81 -25.01 -4.29
CA ILE A 96 16.98 -23.98 -3.66
C ILE A 96 17.21 -24.03 -2.16
N PHE A 97 17.39 -22.85 -1.56
CA PHE A 97 17.40 -22.71 -0.11
C PHE A 97 15.97 -22.59 0.42
N ARG A 98 15.68 -23.33 1.48
CA ARG A 98 14.45 -23.22 2.24
C ARG A 98 14.78 -22.82 3.68
N GLY A 99 14.14 -21.78 4.19
CA GLY A 99 14.34 -21.30 5.53
C GLY A 99 13.03 -20.82 6.16
N ILE A 100 13.06 -20.55 7.45
CA ILE A 100 11.96 -19.92 8.17
C ILE A 100 12.24 -18.42 8.21
N ALA A 101 11.23 -17.62 7.98
CA ALA A 101 11.30 -16.17 8.08
C ALA A 101 10.10 -15.62 8.85
N ASN A 102 10.30 -14.46 9.48
CA ASN A 102 9.25 -13.73 10.19
C ASN A 102 8.66 -12.66 9.27
N VAL A 103 7.38 -12.40 9.47
CA VAL A 103 6.68 -11.24 8.92
C VAL A 103 5.76 -10.66 9.98
N GLU A 104 5.73 -9.35 10.11
CA GLU A 104 4.73 -8.65 10.91
C GLU A 104 3.57 -8.25 10.02
N LEU A 105 2.35 -8.58 10.45
CA LEU A 105 1.12 -8.30 9.75
C LEU A 105 0.26 -7.35 10.58
N ILE A 106 -0.30 -6.34 9.94
CA ILE A 106 -1.34 -5.49 10.52
C ILE A 106 -2.64 -6.28 10.55
N CYS A 107 -3.34 -6.23 11.68
CA CYS A 107 -4.59 -6.94 11.89
C CYS A 107 -5.79 -6.00 11.72
N GLU A 108 -6.82 -6.48 11.00
CA GLU A 108 -8.12 -5.80 10.84
C GLU A 108 -7.98 -4.34 10.38
N ASN A 109 -7.26 -4.12 9.30
CA ASN A 109 -7.02 -2.79 8.78
C ASN A 109 -8.24 -2.28 8.00
N ARG A 110 -8.99 -1.33 8.58
CA ARG A 110 -10.13 -0.63 7.96
C ARG A 110 -9.70 0.73 7.47
N MET A 111 -9.87 0.98 6.19
CA MET A 111 -9.40 2.20 5.56
C MET A 111 -10.50 2.98 4.87
N VAL A 112 -10.30 4.29 4.83
CA VAL A 112 -11.02 5.22 3.97
C VAL A 112 -9.99 5.99 3.16
N ILE A 113 -10.03 5.80 1.85
CA ILE A 113 -9.11 6.45 0.93
C ILE A 113 -9.92 7.41 0.06
N HIS A 114 -9.52 8.69 0.07
CA HIS A 114 -10.08 9.68 -0.86
C HIS A 114 -9.09 9.87 -2.01
N ILE A 115 -9.60 9.79 -3.23
CA ILE A 115 -8.84 9.82 -4.46
C ILE A 115 -9.38 10.96 -5.31
N VAL A 116 -8.49 11.87 -5.71
CA VAL A 116 -8.80 12.95 -6.65
C VAL A 116 -7.89 12.80 -7.86
N PRO A 117 -8.31 12.05 -8.87
CA PRO A 117 -7.61 11.98 -10.15
C PRO A 117 -7.87 13.24 -10.96
N ASP A 118 -7.14 13.40 -12.07
CA ASP A 118 -7.46 14.42 -13.06
C ASP A 118 -8.86 14.18 -13.66
N GLU A 119 -9.50 15.25 -14.20
CA GLU A 119 -10.90 15.22 -14.64
C GLU A 119 -11.14 14.15 -15.74
N GLU A 120 -10.18 13.95 -16.62
CA GLU A 120 -10.24 12.94 -17.70
C GLU A 120 -10.20 11.50 -17.20
N ASP A 121 -9.55 11.26 -16.06
CA ASP A 121 -9.40 9.93 -15.45
C ASP A 121 -10.51 9.58 -14.44
N PHE A 122 -11.28 10.57 -14.01
CA PHE A 122 -12.22 10.44 -12.90
C PHE A 122 -13.21 9.27 -13.07
N ASP A 123 -13.86 9.21 -14.21
CA ASP A 123 -14.87 8.18 -14.46
C ASP A 123 -14.23 6.79 -14.64
N THR A 124 -13.06 6.70 -15.26
CA THR A 124 -12.30 5.46 -15.42
C THR A 124 -11.90 4.89 -14.07
N VAL A 125 -11.31 5.72 -13.20
CA VAL A 125 -10.91 5.32 -11.85
C VAL A 125 -12.12 4.90 -11.01
N TYR A 126 -13.20 5.68 -11.04
CA TYR A 126 -14.42 5.35 -10.31
C TYR A 126 -15.01 4.00 -10.72
N GLN A 127 -15.15 3.75 -12.03
CA GLN A 127 -15.73 2.51 -12.55
C GLN A 127 -14.83 1.30 -12.27
N SER A 128 -13.51 1.45 -12.43
CA SER A 128 -12.54 0.39 -12.20
C SER A 128 -12.46 -0.02 -10.73
N LEU A 129 -12.64 0.91 -9.79
CA LEU A 129 -12.71 0.59 -8.37
C LEU A 129 -14.06 0.02 -7.95
N LYS A 130 -15.15 0.46 -8.59
CA LYS A 130 -16.50 -0.04 -8.29
C LYS A 130 -16.73 -1.46 -8.84
N ASN A 131 -16.17 -1.76 -9.99
CA ASN A 131 -16.27 -3.04 -10.66
C ASN A 131 -14.87 -3.47 -11.15
N PRO A 132 -13.96 -3.84 -10.24
CA PRO A 132 -12.59 -4.14 -10.61
C PRO A 132 -12.53 -5.36 -11.55
N PRO A 133 -11.64 -5.34 -12.57
CA PRO A 133 -11.53 -6.43 -13.54
C PRO A 133 -10.98 -7.73 -12.94
N GLN A 134 -10.37 -7.64 -11.77
CA GLN A 134 -9.83 -8.74 -10.99
C GLN A 134 -9.85 -8.41 -9.50
N TYR A 135 -9.64 -9.40 -8.64
CA TYR A 135 -9.43 -9.13 -7.22
C TYR A 135 -8.21 -8.24 -7.02
N LEU A 136 -8.40 -7.11 -6.33
CA LEU A 136 -7.32 -6.18 -6.04
C LEU A 136 -6.55 -6.64 -4.81
N ALA A 137 -5.23 -6.45 -4.83
CA ALA A 137 -4.35 -6.61 -3.69
C ALA A 137 -3.75 -5.24 -3.32
N LEU A 138 -3.58 -4.99 -2.02
CA LEU A 138 -2.92 -3.78 -1.53
C LEU A 138 -1.88 -4.19 -0.48
N GLY A 139 -0.61 -4.10 -0.84
CA GLY A 139 0.51 -4.65 -0.10
C GLY A 139 1.19 -5.76 -0.89
N ARG A 140 1.26 -6.98 -0.33
CA ARG A 140 1.72 -8.16 -1.04
C ARG A 140 0.63 -8.68 -2.00
N TYR A 141 0.98 -9.54 -2.94
CA TYR A 141 -0.01 -10.09 -3.90
C TYR A 141 -1.08 -10.95 -3.21
N GLU A 142 -0.77 -11.56 -2.06
CA GLU A 142 -1.70 -12.31 -1.23
C GLU A 142 -2.56 -11.44 -0.30
N ASP A 143 -2.22 -10.15 -0.15
CA ASP A 143 -2.96 -9.21 0.70
C ASP A 143 -4.18 -8.65 -0.05
N LEU A 144 -5.19 -9.50 -0.26
CA LEU A 144 -6.40 -9.13 -0.99
C LEU A 144 -7.15 -8.00 -0.28
N LEU A 145 -7.72 -7.10 -1.08
CA LEU A 145 -8.49 -5.96 -0.62
C LEU A 145 -9.99 -6.28 -0.70
N ASP A 146 -10.68 -6.22 0.43
CA ASP A 146 -12.14 -6.22 0.45
C ASP A 146 -12.66 -4.79 0.27
N ILE A 147 -13.30 -4.54 -0.86
CA ILE A 147 -13.92 -3.26 -1.18
C ILE A 147 -15.34 -3.24 -0.63
N GLU A 148 -15.53 -2.56 0.49
CA GLU A 148 -16.84 -2.45 1.13
C GLU A 148 -17.74 -1.44 0.40
N ARG A 149 -17.15 -0.33 -0.08
CA ARG A 149 -17.93 0.75 -0.73
C ARG A 149 -17.08 1.69 -1.57
N VAL A 150 -17.63 2.12 -2.70
CA VAL A 150 -17.06 3.16 -3.58
C VAL A 150 -18.12 4.21 -3.86
N ASP A 151 -17.87 5.46 -3.46
CA ASP A 151 -18.80 6.59 -3.62
C ASP A 151 -18.09 7.78 -4.26
N ILE A 152 -18.87 8.63 -4.91
CA ILE A 152 -18.46 9.98 -5.29
C ILE A 152 -18.88 10.93 -4.16
N VAL A 153 -17.94 11.67 -3.60
CA VAL A 153 -18.15 12.63 -2.53
C VAL A 153 -17.68 14.02 -2.95
N ARG A 154 -18.18 15.05 -2.27
CA ARG A 154 -17.69 16.44 -2.43
C ARG A 154 -16.81 16.75 -1.25
N ILE A 155 -15.63 17.31 -1.53
CA ILE A 155 -14.70 17.80 -0.53
C ILE A 155 -14.73 19.34 -0.51
N HIS A 156 -14.55 19.90 0.66
CA HIS A 156 -14.51 21.34 0.90
C HIS A 156 -13.50 21.64 2.02
N PRO A 157 -12.88 22.80 2.01
CA PRO A 157 -11.98 23.20 3.08
C PRO A 157 -12.75 23.43 4.38
N GLU A 158 -12.13 23.06 5.50
CA GLU A 158 -12.63 23.29 6.85
C GLU A 158 -11.55 23.91 7.71
N ASN A 159 -11.95 24.79 8.63
CA ASN A 159 -11.03 25.48 9.52
C ASN A 159 -10.54 24.60 10.68
N GLU A 160 -11.33 23.63 11.09
CA GLU A 160 -10.99 22.70 12.17
C GLU A 160 -11.59 21.33 11.88
N VAL A 161 -10.78 20.28 11.99
CA VAL A 161 -11.19 18.88 11.77
C VAL A 161 -10.72 18.02 12.91
N ASP A 162 -11.61 17.22 13.47
CA ASP A 162 -11.28 16.17 14.43
C ASP A 162 -10.94 14.86 13.71
N LEU A 163 -9.68 14.44 13.82
CA LEU A 163 -9.18 13.22 13.18
C LEU A 163 -9.60 12.01 14.01
N LYS A 164 -10.50 11.19 13.45
CA LYS A 164 -11.00 9.95 14.09
C LYS A 164 -10.20 8.70 13.72
N ARG A 165 -9.26 8.82 12.80
CA ARG A 165 -8.43 7.72 12.28
C ARG A 165 -7.00 8.21 12.12
N ASP A 166 -6.07 7.27 12.14
CA ASP A 166 -4.70 7.56 11.74
C ASP A 166 -4.67 7.98 10.26
N MET A 167 -3.82 8.94 9.92
CA MET A 167 -3.63 9.39 8.54
C MET A 167 -2.22 9.90 8.30
N TYR A 168 -1.79 9.87 7.06
CA TYR A 168 -0.56 10.54 6.66
C TYR A 168 -0.84 12.02 6.42
N ILE A 169 -0.02 12.86 7.07
CA ILE A 169 -0.01 14.32 6.87
C ILE A 169 1.39 14.68 6.34
N PRO A 170 1.52 15.26 5.15
CA PRO A 170 2.81 15.72 4.64
C PRO A 170 3.45 16.71 5.62
N VAL A 171 4.75 16.52 5.91
CA VAL A 171 5.52 17.43 6.78
C VAL A 171 6.24 18.49 5.96
N GLU A 172 6.39 18.28 4.65
CA GLU A 172 7.13 19.20 3.79
C GLU A 172 6.34 20.45 3.41
N ASN A 173 7.01 21.53 3.48
CA ASN A 173 6.89 22.97 3.25
C ASN A 173 5.97 23.50 2.13
N GLU A 174 5.14 22.72 1.47
CA GLU A 174 4.11 23.25 0.57
C GLU A 174 3.04 24.06 1.32
N TRP A 175 2.91 23.81 2.63
CA TRP A 175 2.00 24.52 3.54
C TRP A 175 2.56 25.88 4.02
N GLU A 176 3.84 26.16 3.81
CA GLU A 176 4.48 27.41 4.23
C GLU A 176 4.26 28.58 3.25
N LYS A 177 3.70 28.33 2.07
CA LYS A 177 3.48 29.37 1.06
C LYS A 177 2.21 30.19 1.30
N ASP A 178 1.25 29.65 2.03
CA ASP A 178 0.07 30.36 2.49
C ASP A 178 0.16 30.59 4.00
N GLU A 179 -0.13 31.79 4.46
CA GLU A 179 0.02 32.29 5.84
C GLU A 179 -0.77 31.49 6.91
N GLU A 180 -1.52 30.46 6.53
CA GLU A 180 -2.31 29.59 7.39
C GLU A 180 -1.60 28.29 7.71
N LYS A 181 -0.81 28.29 8.79
CA LYS A 181 -0.16 27.08 9.31
C LYS A 181 -1.20 26.12 9.90
N ILE A 182 -1.23 24.89 9.41
CA ILE A 182 -1.99 23.81 10.05
C ILE A 182 -1.45 23.59 11.46
N LYS A 183 -2.29 23.81 12.47
CA LYS A 183 -1.98 23.54 13.87
C LYS A 183 -2.57 22.20 14.29
N ILE A 184 -1.73 21.24 14.63
CA ILE A 184 -2.16 19.94 15.14
C ILE A 184 -2.15 20.01 16.67
N LYS A 185 -3.33 19.84 17.29
CA LYS A 185 -3.48 19.77 18.75
C LYS A 185 -3.19 18.33 19.21
N ASN A 186 -2.34 18.18 20.24
CA ASN A 186 -1.98 16.90 20.88
C ASN A 186 -1.46 15.84 19.89
N PRO A 187 -0.41 16.11 19.11
CA PRO A 187 0.05 15.17 18.12
C PRO A 187 0.70 13.95 18.77
N ARG A 188 0.17 12.76 18.46
CA ARG A 188 0.90 11.49 18.58
C ARG A 188 1.34 11.15 17.16
N MET A 189 2.58 11.50 16.80
CA MET A 189 3.05 11.39 15.43
C MET A 189 4.33 10.56 15.36
N THR A 190 4.44 9.79 14.30
CA THR A 190 5.69 9.16 13.87
C THR A 190 5.98 9.64 12.45
N ILE A 191 7.21 10.07 12.18
CA ILE A 191 7.63 10.51 10.86
C ILE A 191 8.05 9.31 10.05
N TYR A 192 7.51 9.21 8.83
CA TYR A 192 7.85 8.19 7.85
C TYR A 192 8.34 8.84 6.56
N ASN A 193 9.33 8.21 5.93
CA ASN A 193 9.72 8.55 4.57
C ASN A 193 8.95 7.61 3.62
N LEU A 194 7.99 8.17 2.87
CA LEU A 194 7.09 7.42 2.00
C LEU A 194 7.38 7.74 0.53
N THR A 195 7.31 6.72 -0.32
CA THR A 195 7.28 6.93 -1.77
C THR A 195 5.87 7.35 -2.20
N LYS A 196 5.79 8.36 -3.07
CA LYS A 196 4.53 8.85 -3.64
C LYS A 196 4.41 8.46 -5.10
N GLU A 197 5.46 8.68 -5.87
CA GLU A 197 5.48 8.45 -7.31
C GLU A 197 6.36 7.25 -7.66
N TYR A 198 6.13 6.66 -8.82
CA TYR A 198 6.92 5.58 -9.37
C TYR A 198 6.97 5.70 -10.89
N GLU A 199 8.01 5.15 -11.48
CA GLU A 199 8.20 5.07 -12.93
C GLU A 199 8.00 3.62 -13.38
N ILE A 200 7.28 3.46 -14.51
CA ILE A 200 7.12 2.14 -15.13
C ILE A 200 8.28 1.94 -16.09
N THR A 201 9.23 1.10 -15.72
CA THR A 201 10.34 0.71 -16.60
C THR A 201 9.97 -0.54 -17.39
N LYS A 202 10.28 -0.54 -18.69
CA LYS A 202 10.09 -1.69 -19.60
C LYS A 202 11.20 -2.70 -19.44
#